data_0b4e27d3dfe5859cdad7dd8a7ab2ac55
#
_entry.id   0b4e27d3dfe5859cdad7dd8a7ab2ac55
#
_cell.length_a   1.000
_cell.length_b   1.000
_cell.length_c   1.000
_cell.angle_alpha   90.00
_cell.angle_beta   90.00
_cell.angle_gamma   90.00
#
_symmetry.space_group_name_H-M   'P 1'
#
loop_
_entity.id
_entity.type
_entity.pdbx_description
1 polymer ?
#
loop_
_entity_poly.entity_id
_entity_poly.type
_entity_poly.pdbx_seq_one_letter_code
_entity_poly.pdbx_strand_id
1 'polypeptide(L)'
;MKERISMRTIAERANCSQMTVSKALRNAPGISQSTREKIRKLARSMGYTPNPLVSALMASRGGRRGESESGMVIAVVRTTLPPDQIEHPNVDQILQGIRERASETGFLTDDFRLGPLGVDGRALHKVLRARGIRGMILLPLSADATFEGIPFANYAVGSVGSASIAQKLPNVDGDCFGNMLLAVRRLEGLGYRRPGLVMSAGLEEITDLRYHGGFIAAVESSPNLTQLPIHLLWHPGTRMTLDEWFNQNNPDVIISNLDTLPFLEAAGIQMPRDTAFAVIDRHSQMNQLAGFATNFEMIGSVAVDLVTSQLYRNEFGLPQYPKRVVVPGAWIDGLSAPAVSISP
;
A
#
# COMPACT_ATOMS: atom_id res chain seq x y z
N MET A 1 28.17 -27.83 3.24
CA MET A 1 27.21 -27.17 4.16
C MET A 1 27.99 -26.18 5.02
N LYS A 2 27.76 -24.87 4.91
CA LYS A 2 28.37 -23.89 5.84
C LYS A 2 27.71 -24.02 7.20
N GLU A 3 28.49 -24.32 8.21
CA GLU A 3 28.05 -24.46 9.60
C GLU A 3 27.39 -23.15 10.06
N ARG A 4 26.16 -23.23 10.54
CA ARG A 4 25.36 -22.06 10.94
C ARG A 4 25.90 -21.52 12.26
N ILE A 5 26.55 -20.37 12.23
CA ILE A 5 27.17 -19.73 13.41
C ILE A 5 26.09 -19.44 14.46
N SER A 6 26.30 -19.90 15.67
CA SER A 6 25.38 -19.77 16.81
C SER A 6 25.90 -18.77 17.86
N MET A 7 25.00 -18.28 18.73
CA MET A 7 25.43 -17.48 19.89
C MET A 7 26.41 -18.24 20.81
N ARG A 8 26.34 -19.55 20.83
CA ARG A 8 27.31 -20.39 21.55
C ARG A 8 28.70 -20.30 20.96
N THR A 9 28.81 -20.39 19.63
CA THR A 9 30.08 -20.26 18.92
C THR A 9 30.73 -18.88 19.12
N ILE A 10 29.91 -17.80 19.22
CA ILE A 10 30.39 -16.46 19.53
C ILE A 10 30.87 -16.39 20.99
N ALA A 11 30.13 -16.99 21.93
CA ALA A 11 30.46 -17.02 23.35
C ALA A 11 31.79 -17.69 23.59
N GLU A 12 32.03 -18.85 22.97
CA GLU A 12 33.30 -19.59 22.99
C GLU A 12 34.46 -18.72 22.47
N ARG A 13 34.30 -18.07 21.32
CA ARG A 13 35.34 -17.19 20.76
C ARG A 13 35.56 -15.87 21.52
N ALA A 14 34.51 -15.34 22.14
CA ALA A 14 34.59 -14.14 22.97
C ALA A 14 35.05 -14.41 24.41
N ASN A 15 35.24 -15.68 24.78
CA ASN A 15 35.52 -16.14 26.11
C ASN A 15 34.55 -15.56 27.17
N CYS A 16 33.25 -15.68 26.88
CA CYS A 16 32.20 -15.20 27.78
C CYS A 16 30.96 -16.11 27.72
N SER A 17 30.00 -15.89 28.62
CA SER A 17 28.77 -16.69 28.63
C SER A 17 27.86 -16.37 27.43
N GLN A 18 27.07 -17.32 26.97
CA GLN A 18 26.05 -17.11 25.96
C GLN A 18 25.04 -16.01 26.36
N MET A 19 24.77 -15.87 27.69
CA MET A 19 23.97 -14.79 28.25
C MET A 19 24.62 -13.43 28.02
N THR A 20 25.94 -13.31 28.16
CA THR A 20 26.72 -12.10 27.93
C THR A 20 26.64 -11.71 26.44
N VAL A 21 26.81 -12.67 25.53
CA VAL A 21 26.62 -12.46 24.08
C VAL A 21 25.21 -11.95 23.78
N SER A 22 24.21 -12.64 24.33
CA SER A 22 22.79 -12.27 24.16
C SER A 22 22.48 -10.85 24.66
N LYS A 23 23.00 -10.47 25.84
CA LYS A 23 22.87 -9.10 26.38
C LYS A 23 23.59 -8.06 25.51
N ALA A 24 24.81 -8.37 25.03
CA ALA A 24 25.60 -7.47 24.18
C ALA A 24 24.90 -7.21 22.84
N LEU A 25 24.37 -8.24 22.20
CA LEU A 25 23.66 -8.13 20.92
C LEU A 25 22.34 -7.34 21.04
N ARG A 26 21.62 -7.50 22.17
CA ARG A 26 20.33 -6.81 22.43
C ARG A 26 20.45 -5.44 23.09
N ASN A 27 21.64 -4.93 23.33
CA ASN A 27 21.84 -3.66 24.04
C ASN A 27 21.31 -3.64 25.49
N ALA A 28 21.16 -4.81 26.12
CA ALA A 28 20.63 -4.92 27.47
C ALA A 28 21.60 -4.32 28.50
N PRO A 29 21.10 -3.79 29.65
CA PRO A 29 21.93 -3.27 30.72
C PRO A 29 22.76 -4.38 31.40
N GLY A 30 23.81 -3.97 32.14
CA GLY A 30 24.66 -4.90 32.90
C GLY A 30 25.85 -5.44 32.12
N ILE A 31 26.26 -4.80 31.02
CA ILE A 31 27.50 -5.09 30.28
C ILE A 31 28.19 -3.77 29.94
N SER A 32 29.52 -3.72 30.10
CA SER A 32 30.32 -2.52 29.76
C SER A 32 30.21 -2.22 28.26
N GLN A 33 30.33 -0.95 27.91
CA GLN A 33 30.30 -0.48 26.52
C GLN A 33 31.39 -1.18 25.67
N SER A 34 32.60 -1.29 26.21
CA SER A 34 33.75 -1.94 25.56
C SER A 34 33.50 -3.41 25.24
N THR A 35 32.94 -4.16 26.21
CA THR A 35 32.58 -5.59 26.02
C THR A 35 31.49 -5.73 24.96
N ARG A 36 30.50 -4.83 24.94
CA ARG A 36 29.42 -4.82 23.95
C ARG A 36 29.95 -4.61 22.53
N GLU A 37 30.81 -3.65 22.35
CA GLU A 37 31.43 -3.36 21.05
C GLU A 37 32.30 -4.51 20.55
N LYS A 38 33.11 -5.10 21.43
CA LYS A 38 33.95 -6.26 21.11
C LYS A 38 33.11 -7.44 20.63
N ILE A 39 32.04 -7.79 21.35
CA ILE A 39 31.15 -8.91 20.97
C ILE A 39 30.42 -8.62 19.66
N ARG A 40 29.94 -7.40 19.44
CA ARG A 40 29.27 -7.04 18.20
C ARG A 40 30.20 -7.07 16.98
N LYS A 41 31.43 -6.59 17.14
CA LYS A 41 32.45 -6.67 16.08
C LYS A 41 32.76 -8.12 15.73
N LEU A 42 32.93 -8.97 16.74
CA LEU A 42 33.17 -10.39 16.56
C LEU A 42 31.99 -11.09 15.87
N ALA A 43 30.75 -10.84 16.29
CA ALA A 43 29.56 -11.40 15.67
C ALA A 43 29.46 -11.04 14.19
N ARG A 44 29.70 -9.78 13.84
CA ARG A 44 29.72 -9.32 12.44
C ARG A 44 30.82 -10.00 11.62
N SER A 45 32.05 -10.07 12.14
CA SER A 45 33.18 -10.69 11.43
C SER A 45 32.97 -12.21 11.20
N MET A 46 32.18 -12.86 12.06
CA MET A 46 31.80 -14.25 11.92
C MET A 46 30.58 -14.45 11.00
N GLY A 47 29.91 -13.39 10.52
CA GLY A 47 28.70 -13.49 9.72
C GLY A 47 27.47 -13.97 10.53
N TYR A 48 27.47 -13.75 11.86
CA TYR A 48 26.33 -14.12 12.69
C TYR A 48 25.15 -13.18 12.42
N THR A 49 24.05 -13.77 12.02
CA THR A 49 22.74 -13.09 11.93
C THR A 49 21.85 -13.60 13.07
N PRO A 50 21.37 -12.72 13.98
CA PRO A 50 20.42 -13.13 15.02
C PRO A 50 19.22 -13.83 14.39
N ASN A 51 18.79 -14.96 14.99
CA ASN A 51 17.53 -15.57 14.56
C ASN A 51 16.37 -14.72 15.09
N PRO A 52 15.56 -14.11 14.20
CA PRO A 52 14.48 -13.22 14.60
C PRO A 52 13.42 -13.91 15.46
N LEU A 53 13.13 -15.19 15.17
CA LEU A 53 12.17 -16.00 15.95
C LEU A 53 12.65 -16.20 17.37
N VAL A 54 13.95 -16.44 17.58
CA VAL A 54 14.54 -16.57 18.93
C VAL A 54 14.53 -15.23 19.64
N SER A 55 14.77 -14.13 18.93
CA SER A 55 14.73 -12.78 19.50
C SER A 55 13.31 -12.38 19.93
N ALA A 56 12.31 -12.68 19.14
CA ALA A 56 10.90 -12.48 19.46
C ALA A 56 10.43 -13.35 20.62
N LEU A 57 10.79 -14.63 20.61
CA LEU A 57 10.45 -15.58 21.69
C LEU A 57 11.11 -15.19 23.03
N MET A 58 12.34 -14.67 23.00
CA MET A 58 13.03 -14.21 24.20
C MET A 58 12.51 -12.86 24.70
N ALA A 59 11.99 -12.01 23.82
CA ALA A 59 11.30 -10.77 24.21
C ALA A 59 9.98 -11.09 24.93
N SER A 60 9.21 -12.06 24.44
CA SER A 60 7.97 -12.52 25.08
C SER A 60 8.18 -13.24 26.42
N ARG A 61 9.34 -13.87 26.63
CA ARG A 61 9.68 -14.56 27.89
C ARG A 61 10.33 -13.66 28.97
N GLY A 62 10.80 -12.46 28.57
CA GLY A 62 11.49 -11.52 29.48
C GLY A 62 10.57 -10.55 30.22
N GLY A 63 9.26 -10.53 29.93
CA GLY A 63 8.27 -9.76 30.65
C GLY A 63 7.96 -10.36 32.02
N ARG A 64 8.05 -9.57 33.07
CA ARG A 64 7.60 -9.94 34.41
C ARG A 64 6.13 -10.39 34.33
N ARG A 65 5.82 -11.55 34.94
CA ARG A 65 4.43 -12.00 35.16
C ARG A 65 3.65 -10.84 35.80
N GLY A 66 2.77 -10.18 35.05
CA GLY A 66 1.88 -9.17 35.60
C GLY A 66 1.57 -7.95 34.74
N GLU A 67 2.30 -7.69 33.65
CA GLU A 67 1.99 -6.58 32.74
C GLU A 67 1.77 -7.13 31.34
N SER A 68 0.53 -6.98 30.86
CA SER A 68 -0.05 -7.13 29.52
C SER A 68 0.73 -7.94 28.48
N GLU A 69 0.04 -8.72 27.69
CA GLU A 69 0.47 -9.30 26.42
C GLU A 69 1.14 -8.22 25.55
N SER A 70 2.42 -7.97 25.78
CA SER A 70 3.22 -6.98 25.07
C SER A 70 3.67 -7.61 23.76
N GLY A 71 2.74 -7.76 22.81
CA GLY A 71 3.07 -7.99 21.41
C GLY A 71 3.93 -6.85 20.88
N MET A 72 4.84 -7.13 19.94
CA MET A 72 5.54 -6.06 19.23
C MET A 72 4.51 -5.22 18.47
N VAL A 73 4.61 -3.90 18.57
CA VAL A 73 3.65 -2.97 17.96
C VAL A 73 4.18 -2.45 16.63
N ILE A 74 3.32 -2.42 15.62
CA ILE A 74 3.52 -1.71 14.35
C ILE A 74 2.69 -0.42 14.39
N ALA A 75 3.32 0.73 14.17
CA ALA A 75 2.61 1.99 14.05
C ALA A 75 1.95 2.10 12.68
N VAL A 76 0.65 2.36 12.66
CA VAL A 76 -0.08 2.73 11.44
C VAL A 76 -0.20 4.25 11.44
N VAL A 77 0.47 4.90 10.51
CA VAL A 77 0.59 6.36 10.48
C VAL A 77 -0.20 6.90 9.29
N ARG A 78 -1.25 7.63 9.58
CA ARG A 78 -2.11 8.28 8.59
C ARG A 78 -1.89 9.78 8.60
N THR A 79 -1.93 10.42 7.43
CA THR A 79 -2.01 11.87 7.36
C THR A 79 -3.44 12.33 7.62
N THR A 80 -3.60 13.47 8.31
CA THR A 80 -4.92 14.09 8.45
C THR A 80 -5.33 14.72 7.13
N LEU A 81 -6.58 14.51 6.75
CA LEU A 81 -7.17 15.20 5.61
C LEU A 81 -7.65 16.60 6.02
N PRO A 82 -7.68 17.57 5.09
CA PRO A 82 -8.40 18.81 5.28
C PRO A 82 -9.86 18.57 5.69
N PRO A 83 -10.49 19.49 6.42
CA PRO A 83 -11.86 19.31 6.94
C PRO A 83 -12.94 19.11 5.87
N ASP A 84 -12.67 19.53 4.64
CA ASP A 84 -13.53 19.44 3.47
C ASP A 84 -13.31 18.12 2.67
N GLN A 85 -12.33 17.31 3.05
CA GLN A 85 -12.04 16.02 2.40
C GLN A 85 -12.53 14.87 3.27
N ILE A 86 -13.20 13.91 2.62
CA ILE A 86 -13.67 12.67 3.25
C ILE A 86 -12.60 11.60 3.07
N GLU A 87 -12.32 10.85 4.13
CA GLU A 87 -11.42 9.70 4.06
C GLU A 87 -11.96 8.68 3.04
N HIS A 88 -11.10 8.19 2.17
CA HIS A 88 -11.51 7.26 1.10
C HIS A 88 -12.18 6.02 1.73
N PRO A 89 -13.36 5.59 1.26
CA PRO A 89 -14.15 4.52 1.89
C PRO A 89 -13.39 3.19 2.01
N ASN A 90 -12.36 3.00 1.22
CA ASN A 90 -11.54 1.78 1.24
C ASN A 90 -10.44 1.77 2.32
N VAL A 91 -10.24 2.88 3.05
CA VAL A 91 -9.22 2.95 4.12
C VAL A 91 -9.54 1.96 5.23
N ASP A 92 -10.82 1.80 5.58
CA ASP A 92 -11.23 0.85 6.61
C ASP A 92 -10.89 -0.60 6.25
N GLN A 93 -11.04 -1.00 4.98
CA GLN A 93 -10.66 -2.33 4.50
C GLN A 93 -9.13 -2.53 4.57
N ILE A 94 -8.34 -1.53 4.20
CA ILE A 94 -6.88 -1.57 4.35
C ILE A 94 -6.50 -1.73 5.82
N LEU A 95 -7.11 -0.95 6.71
CA LEU A 95 -6.86 -1.02 8.15
C LEU A 95 -7.28 -2.38 8.74
N GLN A 96 -8.36 -2.96 8.25
CA GLN A 96 -8.79 -4.30 8.62
C GLN A 96 -7.72 -5.32 8.25
N GLY A 97 -7.27 -5.35 6.98
CA GLY A 97 -6.22 -6.25 6.53
C GLY A 97 -4.90 -6.08 7.30
N ILE A 98 -4.53 -4.84 7.66
CA ILE A 98 -3.37 -4.56 8.51
C ILE A 98 -3.55 -5.20 9.90
N ARG A 99 -4.70 -5.00 10.56
CA ARG A 99 -4.95 -5.50 11.92
C ARG A 99 -4.97 -7.03 11.96
N GLU A 100 -5.66 -7.66 11.04
CA GLU A 100 -5.77 -9.11 10.95
C GLU A 100 -4.40 -9.73 10.71
N ARG A 101 -3.65 -9.25 9.72
CA ARG A 101 -2.34 -9.78 9.40
C ARG A 101 -1.31 -9.53 10.49
N ALA A 102 -1.33 -8.38 11.14
CA ALA A 102 -0.48 -8.10 12.29
C ALA A 102 -0.76 -9.10 13.41
N SER A 103 -2.03 -9.34 13.75
CA SER A 103 -2.43 -10.32 14.76
C SER A 103 -1.96 -11.73 14.42
N GLU A 104 -2.13 -12.19 13.17
CA GLU A 104 -1.66 -13.51 12.71
C GLU A 104 -0.14 -13.68 12.84
N THR A 105 0.61 -12.59 12.67
CA THR A 105 2.08 -12.59 12.77
C THR A 105 2.61 -12.26 14.16
N GLY A 106 1.71 -12.12 15.15
CA GLY A 106 2.05 -11.86 16.56
C GLY A 106 2.40 -10.40 16.86
N PHE A 107 1.93 -9.47 16.02
CA PHE A 107 2.08 -8.03 16.22
C PHE A 107 0.74 -7.41 16.64
N LEU A 108 0.83 -6.30 17.36
CA LEU A 108 -0.26 -5.38 17.62
C LEU A 108 -0.12 -4.17 16.68
N THR A 109 -1.20 -3.46 16.46
CA THR A 109 -1.18 -2.20 15.71
C THR A 109 -1.60 -1.04 16.58
N ASP A 110 -1.04 0.13 16.33
CA ASP A 110 -1.42 1.37 16.98
C ASP A 110 -1.51 2.50 15.96
N ASP A 111 -2.63 3.22 15.96
CA ASP A 111 -2.96 4.23 14.96
C ASP A 111 -2.46 5.62 15.40
N PHE A 112 -1.75 6.31 14.49
CA PHE A 112 -1.27 7.67 14.67
C PHE A 112 -1.74 8.55 13.51
N ARG A 113 -2.15 9.77 13.83
CA ARG A 113 -2.52 10.77 12.84
C ARG A 113 -1.48 11.90 12.81
N LEU A 114 -0.93 12.17 11.62
CA LEU A 114 -0.01 13.27 11.36
C LEU A 114 -0.73 14.44 10.70
N GLY A 115 -0.30 15.63 11.00
CA GLY A 115 -0.77 16.84 10.34
C GLY A 115 -1.33 17.88 11.32
N PRO A 116 -1.97 18.96 10.83
CA PRO A 116 -2.42 20.09 11.65
C PRO A 116 -3.36 19.72 12.80
N LEU A 117 -4.14 18.66 12.62
CA LEU A 117 -5.08 18.13 13.64
C LEU A 117 -4.53 16.91 14.40
N GLY A 118 -3.26 16.56 14.20
CA GLY A 118 -2.59 15.43 14.80
C GLY A 118 -1.25 15.81 15.44
N VAL A 119 -0.32 14.87 15.42
CA VAL A 119 1.07 15.08 15.90
C VAL A 119 1.99 15.41 14.73
N ASP A 120 3.06 16.18 14.98
CA ASP A 120 4.14 16.33 14.01
C ASP A 120 5.08 15.11 14.03
N GLY A 121 5.89 14.95 12.99
CA GLY A 121 6.78 13.79 12.87
C GLY A 121 7.82 13.70 13.99
N ARG A 122 8.26 14.80 14.59
CA ARG A 122 9.19 14.82 15.74
C ARG A 122 8.53 14.34 17.01
N ALA A 123 7.27 14.78 17.25
CA ALA A 123 6.48 14.33 18.39
C ALA A 123 6.17 12.83 18.24
N LEU A 124 5.75 12.39 17.05
CA LEU A 124 5.55 10.97 16.74
C LEU A 124 6.82 10.17 17.03
N HIS A 125 7.98 10.61 16.53
CA HIS A 125 9.25 9.94 16.79
C HIS A 125 9.53 9.76 18.29
N LYS A 126 9.30 10.78 19.12
CA LYS A 126 9.47 10.70 20.58
C LYS A 126 8.58 9.62 21.18
N VAL A 127 7.30 9.56 20.77
CA VAL A 127 6.34 8.56 21.26
C VAL A 127 6.77 7.14 20.83
N LEU A 128 7.05 6.93 19.55
CA LEU A 128 7.46 5.62 19.02
C LEU A 128 8.72 5.11 19.71
N ARG A 129 9.71 6.01 19.91
CA ARG A 129 10.96 5.68 20.62
C ARG A 129 10.72 5.30 22.08
N ALA A 130 9.91 6.07 22.79
CA ALA A 130 9.57 5.80 24.20
C ALA A 130 8.88 4.44 24.39
N ARG A 131 8.04 4.05 23.42
CA ARG A 131 7.29 2.79 23.41
C ARG A 131 8.05 1.63 22.77
N GLY A 132 9.26 1.85 22.25
CA GLY A 132 10.08 0.81 21.60
C GLY A 132 9.53 0.35 20.25
N ILE A 133 8.63 1.09 19.62
CA ILE A 133 8.03 0.78 18.31
C ILE A 133 9.08 1.05 17.22
N ARG A 134 9.33 0.07 16.38
CA ARG A 134 10.36 0.12 15.32
C ARG A 134 9.83 -0.19 13.92
N GLY A 135 8.60 -0.64 13.79
CA GLY A 135 7.91 -0.84 12.52
C GLY A 135 6.83 0.20 12.30
N MET A 136 6.71 0.72 11.09
CA MET A 136 5.62 1.63 10.73
C MET A 136 5.09 1.37 9.33
N ILE A 137 3.78 1.52 9.17
CA ILE A 137 3.08 1.51 7.89
C ILE A 137 2.54 2.91 7.69
N LEU A 138 2.89 3.53 6.57
CA LEU A 138 2.43 4.87 6.20
C LEU A 138 1.26 4.75 5.23
N LEU A 139 0.17 5.47 5.53
CA LEU A 139 -0.97 5.64 4.65
C LEU A 139 -1.05 7.12 4.24
N PRO A 140 -0.42 7.51 3.14
CA PRO A 140 -0.61 8.84 2.57
C PRO A 140 -1.99 8.91 1.94
N LEU A 141 -2.89 9.68 2.54
CA LEU A 141 -4.27 9.84 2.08
C LEU A 141 -4.43 10.98 1.06
N SER A 142 -3.39 11.80 0.86
CA SER A 142 -3.36 12.90 -0.11
C SER A 142 -2.01 12.93 -0.85
N ALA A 143 -1.99 13.54 -2.04
CA ALA A 143 -0.79 13.67 -2.86
C ALA A 143 0.29 14.54 -2.21
N ASP A 144 -0.11 15.52 -1.43
CA ASP A 144 0.73 16.48 -0.69
C ASP A 144 1.12 16.00 0.72
N ALA A 145 0.77 14.74 1.08
CA ALA A 145 1.11 14.17 2.37
C ALA A 145 2.62 14.27 2.65
N THR A 146 2.97 14.81 3.82
CA THR A 146 4.36 14.91 4.25
C THR A 146 4.59 14.14 5.56
N PHE A 147 5.79 13.59 5.69
CA PHE A 147 6.21 12.87 6.90
C PHE A 147 7.49 13.51 7.47
N GLU A 148 7.56 14.84 7.39
CA GLU A 148 8.67 15.60 7.91
C GLU A 148 8.93 15.34 9.40
N GLY A 149 10.20 15.33 9.79
CA GLY A 149 10.61 15.13 11.18
C GLY A 149 10.64 13.67 11.63
N ILE A 150 10.25 12.69 10.80
CA ILE A 150 10.42 11.28 11.10
C ILE A 150 11.80 10.82 10.63
N PRO A 151 12.68 10.37 11.55
CA PRO A 151 13.99 9.84 11.18
C PRO A 151 13.86 8.38 10.72
N PHE A 152 13.52 8.16 9.46
CA PHE A 152 13.29 6.83 8.89
C PHE A 152 14.41 5.82 9.13
N ALA A 153 15.66 6.29 9.29
CA ALA A 153 16.82 5.44 9.59
C ALA A 153 16.65 4.55 10.84
N ASN A 154 15.69 4.87 11.71
CA ASN A 154 15.42 4.13 12.94
C ASN A 154 14.31 3.08 12.81
N TYR A 155 13.63 3.02 11.66
CA TYR A 155 12.40 2.26 11.48
C TYR A 155 12.45 1.30 10.30
N ALA A 156 11.78 0.17 10.42
CA ALA A 156 11.31 -0.63 9.30
C ALA A 156 10.04 0.04 8.77
N VAL A 157 10.03 0.38 7.48
CA VAL A 157 8.97 1.22 6.90
C VAL A 157 8.36 0.54 5.69
N GLY A 158 7.04 0.56 5.63
CA GLY A 158 6.25 0.26 4.44
C GLY A 158 5.25 1.37 4.20
N SER A 159 4.77 1.52 2.98
CA SER A 159 3.69 2.45 2.65
C SER A 159 2.62 1.78 1.80
N VAL A 160 1.42 2.35 1.82
CA VAL A 160 0.29 1.91 1.00
C VAL A 160 -0.07 3.02 0.03
N GLY A 161 -0.36 2.64 -1.22
CA GLY A 161 -0.78 3.57 -2.26
C GLY A 161 0.36 4.15 -3.07
N SER A 162 0.01 5.03 -4.02
CA SER A 162 0.90 5.51 -5.08
C SER A 162 1.34 6.96 -4.93
N ALA A 163 0.96 7.64 -3.85
CA ALA A 163 1.39 9.02 -3.63
C ALA A 163 2.91 9.19 -3.80
N SER A 164 3.36 10.36 -4.23
CA SER A 164 4.76 10.63 -4.59
C SER A 164 5.77 10.23 -3.52
N ILE A 165 5.40 10.33 -2.25
CA ILE A 165 6.24 9.88 -1.14
C ILE A 165 6.35 8.36 -1.09
N ALA A 166 5.28 7.63 -1.45
CA ALA A 166 5.29 6.17 -1.46
C ALA A 166 6.27 5.60 -2.48
N GLN A 167 6.58 6.33 -3.56
CA GLN A 167 7.55 5.90 -4.56
C GLN A 167 8.98 5.78 -4.03
N LYS A 168 9.30 6.48 -2.92
CA LYS A 168 10.62 6.46 -2.26
C LYS A 168 10.70 5.43 -1.13
N LEU A 169 9.60 4.74 -0.84
CA LEU A 169 9.45 3.78 0.25
C LEU A 169 9.13 2.39 -0.29
N PRO A 170 9.50 1.31 0.43
CA PRO A 170 8.89 0.02 0.18
C PRO A 170 7.37 0.17 0.22
N ASN A 171 6.69 -0.23 -0.84
CA ASN A 171 5.28 0.11 -0.99
C ASN A 171 4.44 -1.04 -1.53
N VAL A 172 3.17 -1.05 -1.17
CA VAL A 172 2.15 -1.91 -1.74
C VAL A 172 1.00 -1.08 -2.27
N ASP A 173 0.47 -1.50 -3.42
CA ASP A 173 -0.63 -0.81 -4.10
C ASP A 173 -1.49 -1.77 -4.91
N GLY A 174 -2.64 -1.30 -5.40
CA GLY A 174 -3.41 -2.01 -6.42
C GLY A 174 -2.66 -2.07 -7.77
N ASP A 175 -2.87 -3.13 -8.51
CA ASP A 175 -2.32 -3.26 -9.87
C ASP A 175 -3.14 -2.44 -10.87
N CYS A 176 -3.02 -1.10 -10.81
CA CYS A 176 -3.77 -0.19 -11.67
C CYS A 176 -3.59 -0.51 -13.16
N PHE A 177 -2.35 -0.80 -13.57
CA PHE A 177 -2.04 -1.10 -14.98
C PHE A 177 -2.65 -2.44 -15.40
N GLY A 178 -2.38 -3.50 -14.66
CA GLY A 178 -2.89 -4.85 -14.99
C GLY A 178 -4.41 -4.94 -14.90
N ASN A 179 -5.02 -4.28 -13.91
CA ASN A 179 -6.47 -4.20 -13.78
C ASN A 179 -7.11 -3.50 -14.98
N MET A 180 -6.52 -2.41 -15.47
CA MET A 180 -7.05 -1.71 -16.64
C MET A 180 -6.91 -2.54 -17.92
N LEU A 181 -5.76 -3.21 -18.14
CA LEU A 181 -5.61 -4.16 -19.24
C LEU A 181 -6.71 -5.22 -19.24
N LEU A 182 -6.99 -5.78 -18.06
CA LEU A 182 -8.00 -6.81 -17.90
C LEU A 182 -9.43 -6.26 -18.10
N ALA A 183 -9.72 -5.03 -17.62
CA ALA A 183 -11.00 -4.36 -17.82
C ALA A 183 -11.32 -4.20 -19.31
N VAL A 184 -10.40 -3.61 -20.06
CA VAL A 184 -10.60 -3.38 -21.51
C VAL A 184 -10.79 -4.71 -22.26
N ARG A 185 -9.97 -5.73 -21.97
CA ARG A 185 -10.11 -7.07 -22.57
C ARG A 185 -11.44 -7.74 -22.22
N ARG A 186 -11.90 -7.57 -20.99
CA ARG A 186 -13.20 -8.11 -20.57
C ARG A 186 -14.34 -7.43 -21.31
N LEU A 187 -14.31 -6.11 -21.42
CA LEU A 187 -15.31 -5.32 -22.15
C LEU A 187 -15.32 -5.65 -23.65
N GLU A 188 -14.12 -5.80 -24.25
CA GLU A 188 -14.01 -6.29 -25.64
C GLU A 188 -14.67 -7.66 -25.81
N GLY A 189 -14.45 -8.58 -24.87
CA GLY A 189 -15.08 -9.91 -24.84
C GLY A 189 -16.61 -9.86 -24.67
N LEU A 190 -17.14 -8.81 -24.02
CA LEU A 190 -18.58 -8.54 -23.90
C LEU A 190 -19.18 -7.89 -25.18
N GLY A 191 -18.36 -7.57 -26.18
CA GLY A 191 -18.81 -7.02 -27.47
C GLY A 191 -18.59 -5.53 -27.64
N TYR A 192 -18.06 -4.81 -26.65
CA TYR A 192 -17.74 -3.38 -26.77
C TYR A 192 -16.57 -3.13 -27.72
N ARG A 193 -16.60 -2.04 -28.47
CA ARG A 193 -15.61 -1.72 -29.51
C ARG A 193 -15.02 -0.30 -29.41
N ARG A 194 -15.68 0.57 -28.66
CA ARG A 194 -15.33 1.98 -28.53
C ARG A 194 -15.21 2.37 -27.05
N PRO A 195 -14.29 1.76 -26.32
CA PRO A 195 -14.12 2.11 -24.91
C PRO A 195 -13.59 3.54 -24.76
N GLY A 196 -14.22 4.31 -23.90
CA GLY A 196 -13.77 5.63 -23.48
C GLY A 196 -13.24 5.60 -22.07
N LEU A 197 -12.14 6.30 -21.79
CA LEU A 197 -11.62 6.50 -20.43
C LEU A 197 -11.92 7.92 -19.97
N VAL A 198 -12.66 8.06 -18.89
CA VAL A 198 -12.94 9.33 -18.20
C VAL A 198 -12.40 9.23 -16.79
N MET A 199 -11.50 10.12 -16.38
CA MET A 199 -10.89 10.06 -15.05
C MET A 199 -10.74 11.46 -14.44
N SER A 200 -10.64 11.53 -13.11
CA SER A 200 -10.22 12.76 -12.45
C SER A 200 -8.70 12.96 -12.61
N ALA A 201 -8.28 14.20 -12.87
CA ALA A 201 -6.85 14.53 -12.98
C ALA A 201 -6.08 14.19 -11.70
N GLY A 202 -6.70 14.35 -10.53
CA GLY A 202 -6.09 13.99 -9.24
C GLY A 202 -5.80 12.50 -9.11
N LEU A 203 -6.71 11.63 -9.62
CA LEU A 203 -6.47 10.18 -9.60
C LEU A 203 -5.35 9.78 -10.56
N GLU A 204 -5.28 10.41 -11.74
CA GLU A 204 -4.17 10.23 -12.69
C GLU A 204 -2.83 10.56 -12.05
N GLU A 205 -2.73 11.71 -11.37
CA GLU A 205 -1.52 12.13 -10.68
C GLU A 205 -1.14 11.15 -9.55
N ILE A 206 -2.08 10.80 -8.68
CA ILE A 206 -1.83 9.88 -7.56
C ILE A 206 -1.40 8.51 -8.05
N THR A 207 -1.96 8.01 -9.15
CA THR A 207 -1.66 6.69 -9.70
C THR A 207 -0.50 6.68 -10.69
N ASP A 208 0.17 7.82 -10.90
CA ASP A 208 1.34 7.94 -11.77
C ASP A 208 1.04 7.44 -13.20
N LEU A 209 -0.09 7.86 -13.76
CA LEU A 209 -0.59 7.53 -15.10
C LEU A 209 -0.78 6.02 -15.36
N ARG A 210 -0.83 5.18 -14.34
CA ARG A 210 -0.86 3.72 -14.53
C ARG A 210 -2.18 3.21 -15.10
N TYR A 211 -3.31 3.81 -14.74
CA TYR A 211 -4.59 3.49 -15.38
C TYR A 211 -4.60 3.93 -16.85
N HIS A 212 -4.13 5.14 -17.10
CA HIS A 212 -3.96 5.70 -18.44
C HIS A 212 -3.08 4.80 -19.33
N GLY A 213 -1.87 4.47 -18.87
CA GLY A 213 -0.95 3.60 -19.58
C GLY A 213 -1.54 2.21 -19.85
N GLY A 214 -2.24 1.62 -18.87
CA GLY A 214 -2.92 0.33 -19.02
C GLY A 214 -4.05 0.38 -20.06
N PHE A 215 -4.83 1.47 -20.10
CA PHE A 215 -5.89 1.67 -21.07
C PHE A 215 -5.34 1.77 -22.51
N ILE A 216 -4.36 2.65 -22.73
CA ILE A 216 -3.75 2.80 -24.06
C ILE A 216 -3.14 1.48 -24.53
N ALA A 217 -2.35 0.82 -23.68
CA ALA A 217 -1.72 -0.45 -24.03
C ALA A 217 -2.75 -1.54 -24.39
N ALA A 218 -3.88 -1.59 -23.70
CA ALA A 218 -4.95 -2.55 -23.98
C ALA A 218 -5.63 -2.24 -25.32
N VAL A 219 -6.00 -0.98 -25.56
CA VAL A 219 -6.69 -0.57 -26.78
C VAL A 219 -5.78 -0.76 -28.00
N GLU A 220 -4.51 -0.32 -27.95
CA GLU A 220 -3.55 -0.48 -29.03
C GLU A 220 -3.19 -1.95 -29.32
N SER A 221 -3.31 -2.84 -28.34
CA SER A 221 -3.03 -4.27 -28.52
C SER A 221 -4.16 -5.02 -29.25
N SER A 222 -5.32 -4.41 -29.46
CA SER A 222 -6.48 -5.04 -30.10
C SER A 222 -6.85 -4.37 -31.42
N PRO A 223 -6.91 -5.10 -32.53
CA PRO A 223 -7.37 -4.55 -33.82
C PRO A 223 -8.89 -4.27 -33.85
N ASN A 224 -9.64 -4.76 -32.88
CA ASN A 224 -11.09 -4.61 -32.82
C ASN A 224 -11.54 -3.36 -32.08
N LEU A 225 -10.64 -2.69 -31.36
CA LEU A 225 -10.97 -1.54 -30.54
C LEU A 225 -10.61 -0.23 -31.24
N THR A 226 -11.47 0.75 -31.08
CA THR A 226 -11.21 2.13 -31.54
C THR A 226 -10.60 2.93 -30.39
N GLN A 227 -9.42 3.49 -30.61
CA GLN A 227 -8.79 4.39 -29.65
C GLN A 227 -9.53 5.73 -29.65
N LEU A 228 -10.09 6.10 -28.51
CA LEU A 228 -10.71 7.39 -28.26
C LEU A 228 -9.79 8.27 -27.43
N PRO A 229 -9.88 9.62 -27.56
CA PRO A 229 -9.16 10.52 -26.66
C PRO A 229 -9.60 10.31 -25.21
N ILE A 230 -8.65 10.28 -24.27
CA ILE A 230 -8.95 10.20 -22.85
C ILE A 230 -9.45 11.55 -22.36
N HIS A 231 -10.52 11.56 -21.55
CA HIS A 231 -11.08 12.77 -20.95
C HIS A 231 -10.70 12.88 -19.48
N LEU A 232 -9.98 13.96 -19.13
CA LEU A 232 -9.57 14.21 -17.75
C LEU A 232 -10.41 15.34 -17.15
N LEU A 233 -11.24 15.01 -16.16
CA LEU A 233 -11.98 16.01 -15.41
C LEU A 233 -11.02 16.83 -14.54
N TRP A 234 -11.27 18.13 -14.45
CA TRP A 234 -10.50 19.10 -13.65
C TRP A 234 -9.02 19.25 -14.04
N HIS A 235 -8.63 18.77 -15.21
CA HIS A 235 -7.27 19.00 -15.70
C HIS A 235 -7.18 20.38 -16.40
N PRO A 236 -6.18 21.23 -16.08
CA PRO A 236 -6.07 22.59 -16.64
C PRO A 236 -5.96 22.63 -18.16
N GLY A 237 -5.50 21.57 -18.78
CA GLY A 237 -5.38 21.43 -20.24
C GLY A 237 -6.63 20.93 -20.94
N THR A 238 -7.65 20.48 -20.21
CA THR A 238 -8.90 19.99 -20.80
C THR A 238 -9.74 21.17 -21.26
N ARG A 239 -9.93 21.29 -22.56
CA ARG A 239 -10.69 22.39 -23.19
C ARG A 239 -12.10 22.03 -23.58
N MET A 240 -12.38 20.74 -23.71
CA MET A 240 -13.67 20.17 -24.10
C MET A 240 -14.45 19.78 -22.84
N THR A 241 -15.73 20.11 -22.81
CA THR A 241 -16.62 19.63 -21.74
C THR A 241 -16.89 18.14 -21.89
N LEU A 242 -17.41 17.48 -20.83
CA LEU A 242 -17.65 16.04 -20.86
C LEU A 242 -18.73 15.65 -21.87
N ASP A 243 -19.78 16.46 -21.98
CA ASP A 243 -20.86 16.28 -22.96
C ASP A 243 -20.36 16.47 -24.40
N GLU A 244 -19.54 17.50 -24.68
CA GLU A 244 -18.90 17.68 -25.98
C GLU A 244 -18.01 16.49 -26.34
N TRP A 245 -17.19 16.02 -25.39
CA TRP A 245 -16.34 14.86 -25.60
C TRP A 245 -17.16 13.59 -25.88
N PHE A 246 -18.23 13.37 -25.12
CA PHE A 246 -19.11 12.23 -25.29
C PHE A 246 -19.78 12.24 -26.69
N ASN A 247 -20.38 13.36 -27.07
CA ASN A 247 -21.07 13.51 -28.35
C ASN A 247 -20.13 13.38 -29.56
N GLN A 248 -18.88 13.86 -29.44
CA GLN A 248 -17.89 13.77 -30.50
C GLN A 248 -17.34 12.37 -30.69
N ASN A 249 -17.11 11.66 -29.58
CA ASN A 249 -16.41 10.36 -29.57
C ASN A 249 -17.36 9.17 -29.56
N ASN A 250 -18.59 9.32 -29.10
CA ASN A 250 -19.63 8.29 -29.04
C ASN A 250 -19.11 6.94 -28.49
N PRO A 251 -18.61 6.89 -27.25
CA PRO A 251 -18.13 5.65 -26.62
C PRO A 251 -19.31 4.69 -26.39
N ASP A 252 -19.10 3.40 -26.64
CA ASP A 252 -20.10 2.35 -26.34
C ASP A 252 -19.98 1.85 -24.88
N VAL A 253 -18.83 2.10 -24.24
CA VAL A 253 -18.60 1.91 -22.82
C VAL A 253 -17.65 2.96 -22.26
N ILE A 254 -17.95 3.50 -21.08
CA ILE A 254 -17.08 4.40 -20.33
C ILE A 254 -16.47 3.64 -19.17
N ILE A 255 -15.14 3.68 -19.06
CA ILE A 255 -14.38 3.21 -17.88
C ILE A 255 -14.03 4.44 -17.05
N SER A 256 -14.33 4.43 -15.75
CA SER A 256 -14.12 5.60 -14.91
C SER A 256 -14.01 5.23 -13.43
N ASN A 257 -13.60 6.18 -12.60
CA ASN A 257 -13.72 6.08 -11.15
C ASN A 257 -15.07 6.63 -10.68
N LEU A 258 -15.48 6.22 -9.48
CA LEU A 258 -16.82 6.55 -8.95
C LEU A 258 -17.08 8.04 -8.81
N ASP A 259 -16.06 8.82 -8.47
CA ASP A 259 -16.18 10.26 -8.27
C ASP A 259 -16.62 10.99 -9.55
N THR A 260 -16.49 10.33 -10.71
CA THR A 260 -16.90 10.91 -12.01
C THR A 260 -18.37 10.67 -12.33
N LEU A 261 -19.03 9.70 -11.66
CA LEU A 261 -20.40 9.32 -11.96
C LEU A 261 -21.41 10.50 -11.90
N PRO A 262 -21.39 11.37 -10.87
CA PRO A 262 -22.30 12.53 -10.83
C PRO A 262 -22.10 13.50 -12.01
N PHE A 263 -20.89 13.59 -12.57
CA PHE A 263 -20.60 14.47 -13.70
C PHE A 263 -21.09 13.88 -15.02
N LEU A 264 -21.04 12.55 -15.18
CA LEU A 264 -21.64 11.84 -16.30
C LEU A 264 -23.17 12.03 -16.29
N GLU A 265 -23.78 11.89 -15.13
CA GLU A 265 -25.22 12.13 -14.95
C GLU A 265 -25.62 13.58 -15.22
N ALA A 266 -24.82 14.55 -14.73
CA ALA A 266 -25.03 15.98 -14.96
C ALA A 266 -24.87 16.37 -16.45
N ALA A 267 -24.02 15.66 -17.19
CA ALA A 267 -23.88 15.79 -18.65
C ALA A 267 -25.05 15.14 -19.42
N GLY A 268 -26.04 14.58 -18.71
CA GLY A 268 -27.23 13.96 -19.31
C GLY A 268 -27.01 12.56 -19.87
N ILE A 269 -25.85 11.93 -19.58
CA ILE A 269 -25.51 10.60 -20.08
C ILE A 269 -26.17 9.54 -19.20
N GLN A 270 -27.07 8.76 -19.79
CA GLN A 270 -27.79 7.71 -19.07
C GLN A 270 -27.15 6.33 -19.29
N MET A 271 -26.72 5.71 -18.20
CA MET A 271 -26.07 4.40 -18.21
C MET A 271 -27.04 3.32 -17.69
N PRO A 272 -27.17 2.14 -18.32
CA PRO A 272 -26.45 1.69 -19.52
C PRO A 272 -27.15 2.05 -20.85
N ARG A 273 -28.13 2.96 -20.87
CA ARG A 273 -28.96 3.24 -22.05
C ARG A 273 -28.18 3.90 -23.20
N ASP A 274 -27.42 4.95 -22.91
CA ASP A 274 -26.68 5.72 -23.92
C ASP A 274 -25.28 5.15 -24.11
N THR A 275 -24.67 4.69 -23.04
CA THR A 275 -23.35 4.04 -23.00
C THR A 275 -23.28 3.12 -21.79
N ALA A 276 -22.55 2.02 -21.88
CA ALA A 276 -22.27 1.18 -20.72
C ALA A 276 -21.25 1.88 -19.78
N PHE A 277 -21.18 1.41 -18.56
CA PHE A 277 -20.28 1.96 -17.54
C PHE A 277 -19.55 0.87 -16.76
N ALA A 278 -18.24 1.01 -16.64
CA ALA A 278 -17.39 0.14 -15.85
C ALA A 278 -16.56 0.96 -14.87
N VAL A 279 -16.56 0.58 -13.60
CA VAL A 279 -15.87 1.31 -12.55
C VAL A 279 -14.54 0.64 -12.19
N ILE A 280 -13.48 1.44 -11.96
CA ILE A 280 -12.15 0.94 -11.63
C ILE A 280 -11.91 0.77 -10.12
N ASP A 281 -12.79 1.31 -9.29
CA ASP A 281 -12.71 1.34 -7.82
C ASP A 281 -14.01 0.83 -7.15
N ARG A 282 -14.51 -0.31 -7.64
CA ARG A 282 -15.79 -0.89 -7.21
C ARG A 282 -15.76 -1.29 -5.74
N HIS A 283 -16.79 -0.89 -4.99
CA HIS A 283 -17.05 -1.35 -3.62
C HIS A 283 -18.02 -2.54 -3.58
N SER A 284 -17.95 -3.35 -2.54
CA SER A 284 -18.81 -4.50 -2.33
C SER A 284 -20.31 -4.18 -2.32
N GLN A 285 -20.70 -2.96 -1.93
CA GLN A 285 -22.10 -2.52 -1.89
C GLN A 285 -22.68 -2.14 -3.27
N MET A 286 -21.86 -2.08 -4.32
CA MET A 286 -22.25 -1.65 -5.66
C MET A 286 -22.64 -2.83 -6.54
N ASN A 287 -23.64 -3.59 -6.14
CA ASN A 287 -23.99 -4.86 -6.79
C ASN A 287 -24.45 -4.73 -8.27
N GLN A 288 -24.78 -3.53 -8.74
CA GLN A 288 -25.24 -3.30 -10.12
C GLN A 288 -24.12 -2.81 -11.05
N LEU A 289 -23.01 -2.30 -10.53
CA LEU A 289 -21.92 -1.77 -11.36
C LEU A 289 -20.93 -2.88 -11.75
N ALA A 290 -20.66 -2.98 -13.04
CA ALA A 290 -19.54 -3.74 -13.57
C ALA A 290 -18.21 -3.02 -13.26
N GLY A 291 -17.14 -3.77 -13.06
CA GLY A 291 -15.83 -3.15 -12.88
C GLY A 291 -14.88 -3.95 -12.01
N PHE A 292 -13.79 -3.29 -11.59
CA PHE A 292 -12.77 -3.88 -10.76
C PHE A 292 -13.02 -3.68 -9.27
N ALA A 293 -13.04 -4.79 -8.54
CA ALA A 293 -12.91 -4.81 -7.09
C ALA A 293 -11.43 -4.96 -6.73
N THR A 294 -10.84 -3.90 -6.21
CA THR A 294 -9.48 -3.94 -5.64
C THR A 294 -9.54 -4.63 -4.28
N ASN A 295 -8.60 -5.54 -4.01
CA ASN A 295 -8.54 -6.24 -2.73
C ASN A 295 -7.77 -5.40 -1.71
N PHE A 296 -8.46 -4.44 -1.10
CA PHE A 296 -7.86 -3.50 -0.14
C PHE A 296 -7.40 -4.19 1.16
N GLU A 297 -8.09 -5.24 1.60
CA GLU A 297 -7.65 -6.04 2.76
C GLU A 297 -6.31 -6.74 2.48
N MET A 298 -6.15 -7.30 1.29
CA MET A 298 -4.87 -7.91 0.87
C MET A 298 -3.76 -6.86 0.79
N ILE A 299 -4.05 -5.65 0.31
CA ILE A 299 -3.08 -4.55 0.30
C ILE A 299 -2.61 -4.24 1.72
N GLY A 300 -3.54 -4.15 2.69
CA GLY A 300 -3.21 -3.97 4.10
C GLY A 300 -2.36 -5.11 4.66
N SER A 301 -2.72 -6.35 4.35
CA SER A 301 -1.98 -7.57 4.74
C SER A 301 -0.54 -7.55 4.23
N VAL A 302 -0.34 -7.27 2.94
CA VAL A 302 0.99 -7.21 2.32
C VAL A 302 1.84 -6.07 2.90
N ALA A 303 1.23 -4.94 3.29
CA ALA A 303 1.96 -3.86 3.97
C ALA A 303 2.58 -4.34 5.29
N VAL A 304 1.87 -5.16 6.06
CA VAL A 304 2.41 -5.81 7.27
C VAL A 304 3.58 -6.74 6.92
N ASP A 305 3.44 -7.57 5.89
CA ASP A 305 4.50 -8.48 5.46
C ASP A 305 5.78 -7.72 5.05
N LEU A 306 5.64 -6.58 4.36
CA LEU A 306 6.78 -5.71 4.02
C LEU A 306 7.52 -5.22 5.26
N VAL A 307 6.79 -4.75 6.28
CA VAL A 307 7.39 -4.21 7.51
C VAL A 307 7.95 -5.32 8.40
N THR A 308 7.19 -6.40 8.62
CA THR A 308 7.63 -7.52 9.46
C THR A 308 8.86 -8.22 8.89
N SER A 309 8.94 -8.37 7.55
CA SER A 309 10.13 -8.92 6.90
C SER A 309 11.39 -8.08 7.15
N GLN A 310 11.28 -6.75 7.18
CA GLN A 310 12.39 -5.85 7.54
C GLN A 310 12.76 -5.97 9.03
N LEU A 311 11.73 -5.99 9.92
CA LEU A 311 11.94 -6.18 11.35
C LEU A 311 12.69 -7.48 11.65
N TYR A 312 12.29 -8.58 11.01
CA TYR A 312 12.94 -9.89 11.18
C TYR A 312 14.39 -9.92 10.67
N ARG A 313 14.73 -9.11 9.66
CA ARG A 313 16.09 -8.99 9.14
C ARG A 313 16.91 -7.89 9.81
N ASN A 314 16.32 -7.11 10.75
CA ASN A 314 16.91 -5.89 11.33
C ASN A 314 17.34 -4.87 10.25
N GLU A 315 16.56 -4.76 9.20
CA GLU A 315 16.73 -3.77 8.14
C GLU A 315 15.93 -2.52 8.51
N PHE A 316 16.61 -1.41 8.66
CA PHE A 316 16.01 -0.12 9.02
C PHE A 316 16.45 0.96 8.06
N GLY A 317 15.62 1.97 7.92
CA GLY A 317 15.87 3.07 7.01
C GLY A 317 15.28 2.85 5.63
N LEU A 318 15.51 3.82 4.76
CA LEU A 318 15.04 3.75 3.38
C LEU A 318 16.03 2.95 2.56
N PRO A 319 15.60 1.93 1.82
CA PRO A 319 16.47 1.18 0.93
C PRO A 319 16.84 2.03 -0.28
N GLN A 320 18.04 1.80 -0.83
CA GLN A 320 18.48 2.45 -2.06
C GLN A 320 17.51 2.14 -3.24
N TYR A 321 16.97 0.93 -3.26
CA TYR A 321 15.99 0.47 -4.25
C TYR A 321 14.73 0.00 -3.52
N PRO A 322 13.69 0.84 -3.39
CA PRO A 322 12.46 0.46 -2.71
C PRO A 322 11.72 -0.63 -3.50
N LYS A 323 11.24 -1.63 -2.78
CA LYS A 323 10.41 -2.68 -3.37
C LYS A 323 9.00 -2.15 -3.56
N ARG A 324 8.42 -2.43 -4.72
CA ARG A 324 7.02 -2.20 -4.99
C ARG A 324 6.31 -3.54 -5.16
N VAL A 325 5.23 -3.74 -4.42
CA VAL A 325 4.34 -4.90 -4.56
C VAL A 325 3.01 -4.40 -5.09
N VAL A 326 2.48 -5.06 -6.10
CA VAL A 326 1.15 -4.76 -6.63
C VAL A 326 0.21 -5.92 -6.35
N VAL A 327 -1.03 -5.62 -5.96
CA VAL A 327 -2.08 -6.59 -5.66
C VAL A 327 -3.11 -6.52 -6.78
N PRO A 328 -3.31 -7.60 -7.55
CA PRO A 328 -4.32 -7.61 -8.59
C PRO A 328 -5.74 -7.52 -8.00
N GLY A 329 -6.62 -6.84 -8.69
CA GLY A 329 -8.04 -6.85 -8.43
C GLY A 329 -8.76 -7.97 -9.19
N ALA A 330 -10.05 -8.10 -8.96
CA ALA A 330 -10.92 -9.02 -9.66
C ALA A 330 -12.00 -8.26 -10.44
N TRP A 331 -12.23 -8.64 -11.70
CA TRP A 331 -13.37 -8.13 -12.45
C TRP A 331 -14.66 -8.73 -11.91
N ILE A 332 -15.67 -7.90 -11.79
CA ILE A 332 -17.03 -8.29 -11.39
C ILE A 332 -18.01 -7.78 -12.46
N ASP A 333 -18.76 -8.70 -13.01
CA ASP A 333 -19.84 -8.35 -13.97
C ASP A 333 -20.96 -7.59 -13.25
N GLY A 334 -21.64 -6.70 -13.97
CA GLY A 334 -22.75 -5.91 -13.44
C GLY A 334 -23.69 -5.43 -14.53
N LEU A 335 -24.86 -4.96 -14.13
CA LEU A 335 -25.89 -4.49 -15.05
C LEU A 335 -25.50 -3.21 -15.80
N SER A 336 -24.50 -2.46 -15.32
CA SER A 336 -24.03 -1.24 -15.98
C SER A 336 -23.23 -1.50 -17.25
N ALA A 337 -22.70 -2.72 -17.44
CA ALA A 337 -22.02 -3.12 -18.68
C ALA A 337 -22.44 -4.54 -19.09
N PRO A 338 -23.68 -4.72 -19.59
CA PRO A 338 -24.19 -6.01 -20.05
C PRO A 338 -23.46 -6.46 -21.33
N ALA A 339 -23.48 -7.74 -21.63
CA ALA A 339 -22.98 -8.23 -22.90
C ALA A 339 -23.79 -7.62 -24.07
N VAL A 340 -23.08 -7.13 -25.08
CA VAL A 340 -23.71 -6.61 -26.29
C VAL A 340 -24.27 -7.78 -27.07
N SER A 341 -25.58 -7.78 -27.32
CA SER A 341 -26.23 -8.79 -28.15
C SER A 341 -25.71 -8.63 -29.58
N ILE A 342 -24.89 -9.55 -30.05
CA ILE A 342 -24.55 -9.65 -31.47
C ILE A 342 -25.83 -10.18 -32.12
N SER A 343 -26.61 -9.26 -32.72
CA SER A 343 -27.65 -9.71 -33.66
C SER A 343 -26.95 -10.43 -34.81
N PRO A 344 -27.38 -11.65 -35.17
CA PRO A 344 -26.77 -12.46 -36.21
C PRO A 344 -26.85 -11.81 -37.58
#